data_98becb5b4f5c3f86c31abe111a429666
#
_entry.id   98becb5b4f5c3f86c31abe111a429666
#
_cell.length_a   1.000
_cell.length_b   1.000
_cell.length_c   1.000
_cell.angle_alpha   90.00
_cell.angle_beta   90.00
_cell.angle_gamma   90.00
#
_symmetry.space_group_name_H-M   'P 1'
#
loop_
_entity.id
_entity.type
_entity.pdbx_description
1 polymer ?
#
loop_
_entity_poly.entity_id
_entity_poly.type
_entity_poly.pdbx_seq_one_letter_code
_entity_poly.pdbx_strand_id
1 'polypeptide(L)'
;MNYPFRRILIDFILGHSDAKLAQRLVLSLYENYPLENFYAMMNLVGSHDEVRIMTILGEAQINEFMPDTEIADYQLPLEQYKLAMQRLKLLATWQMTFPGVPSIYYGDEVGMQGYKDPHNRGSFIWGNEDKKLLEWYKQIIAVRNANPALRTGSFKILQAEDDIFIYSRVINQGIDVFGQPAENGIFIVIFNRSKSEKYELTLEVPEISVGIMEDVLTSCQYSVSFGQVNLIVEPLSVIILQDVTPQYQKKAGILMHPTSLPSAYGQGTVGRAAYEFIDFLEKAGQSLWQILPLNIPDNVGSPYQSVSAFAGNVNLLDFEELITSQL
;
A
#
# COMPACT_ATOMS: atom_id res chain seq x y z
N MET A 1 15.02 21.03 4.34
CA MET A 1 15.61 19.71 4.61
C MET A 1 15.32 19.33 6.06
N ASN A 2 14.82 18.11 6.29
CA ASN A 2 14.34 17.64 7.60
C ASN A 2 15.43 16.84 8.33
N TYR A 3 16.46 17.53 8.82
CA TYR A 3 17.54 16.90 9.63
C TYR A 3 17.04 16.33 10.97
N PRO A 4 16.05 16.96 11.66
CA PRO A 4 15.48 16.34 12.85
C PRO A 4 14.88 14.95 12.57
N PHE A 5 14.13 14.78 11.46
CA PHE A 5 13.64 13.48 11.03
C PHE A 5 14.77 12.46 10.85
N ARG A 6 15.83 12.83 10.10
CA ARG A 6 17.01 12.00 9.92
C ARG A 6 17.57 11.50 11.25
N ARG A 7 17.77 12.42 12.18
CA ARG A 7 18.35 12.10 13.50
C ARG A 7 17.46 11.15 14.29
N ILE A 8 16.16 11.39 14.35
CA ILE A 8 15.20 10.55 15.06
C ILE A 8 15.28 9.10 14.54
N LEU A 9 15.28 8.93 13.24
CA LEU A 9 15.29 7.60 12.62
C LEU A 9 16.61 6.88 12.87
N ILE A 10 17.74 7.55 12.69
CA ILE A 10 19.06 6.96 12.92
C ILE A 10 19.23 6.57 14.39
N ASP A 11 18.89 7.46 15.32
CA ASP A 11 19.01 7.19 16.74
C ASP A 11 18.12 6.00 17.17
N PHE A 12 16.90 5.91 16.62
CA PHE A 12 16.04 4.75 16.86
C PHE A 12 16.63 3.48 16.27
N ILE A 13 17.01 3.45 15.00
CA ILE A 13 17.52 2.25 14.32
C ILE A 13 18.82 1.73 14.97
N LEU A 14 19.68 2.64 15.45
CA LEU A 14 20.92 2.25 16.13
C LEU A 14 20.71 1.85 17.60
N GLY A 15 19.55 2.13 18.18
CA GLY A 15 19.28 1.85 19.57
C GLY A 15 19.76 2.94 20.54
N HIS A 16 20.09 4.13 20.03
CA HIS A 16 20.45 5.29 20.85
C HIS A 16 19.22 5.95 21.51
N SER A 17 18.04 5.71 20.97
CA SER A 17 16.76 6.09 21.57
C SER A 17 15.79 4.91 21.54
N ASP A 18 14.88 4.85 22.52
CA ASP A 18 13.77 3.90 22.49
C ASP A 18 12.63 4.37 21.60
N ALA A 19 11.66 3.48 21.32
CA ALA A 19 10.51 3.82 20.50
C ALA A 19 9.64 4.94 21.09
N LYS A 20 9.54 5.03 22.42
CA LYS A 20 8.77 6.09 23.12
C LYS A 20 9.39 7.47 22.93
N LEU A 21 10.73 7.56 22.96
CA LEU A 21 11.41 8.82 22.66
C LEU A 21 11.27 9.18 21.18
N ALA A 22 11.46 8.21 20.27
CA ALA A 22 11.24 8.43 18.85
C ALA A 22 9.81 8.91 18.56
N GLN A 23 8.79 8.32 19.20
CA GLN A 23 7.39 8.77 19.11
C GLN A 23 7.22 10.23 19.52
N ARG A 24 7.73 10.60 20.69
CA ARG A 24 7.61 11.97 21.19
C ARG A 24 8.25 12.99 20.24
N LEU A 25 9.42 12.65 19.70
CA LEU A 25 10.13 13.52 18.77
C LEU A 25 9.41 13.63 17.42
N VAL A 26 8.86 12.52 16.89
CA VAL A 26 8.05 12.52 15.68
C VAL A 26 6.76 13.34 15.86
N LEU A 27 6.06 13.16 16.98
CA LEU A 27 4.87 13.95 17.29
C LEU A 27 5.19 15.43 17.46
N SER A 28 6.33 15.76 18.07
CA SER A 28 6.80 17.16 18.17
C SER A 28 7.00 17.79 16.76
N LEU A 29 7.53 17.05 15.79
CA LEU A 29 7.60 17.55 14.42
C LEU A 29 6.20 17.74 13.81
N TYR A 30 5.29 16.78 14.03
CA TYR A 30 3.93 16.86 13.51
C TYR A 30 3.13 18.03 14.10
N GLU A 31 3.28 18.32 15.40
CA GLU A 31 2.54 19.35 16.12
C GLU A 31 3.09 20.76 15.91
N ASN A 32 4.40 20.90 15.66
CA ASN A 32 5.05 22.21 15.58
C ASN A 32 5.02 22.84 14.18
N TYR A 33 4.56 22.11 13.14
CA TYR A 33 4.49 22.64 11.79
C TYR A 33 3.06 22.59 11.27
N PRO A 34 2.61 23.60 10.49
CA PRO A 34 1.36 23.50 9.73
C PRO A 34 1.35 22.23 8.87
N LEU A 35 0.17 21.64 8.70
CA LEU A 35 0.00 20.35 8.04
C LEU A 35 0.65 20.33 6.65
N GLU A 36 0.44 21.38 5.86
CA GLU A 36 0.98 21.52 4.52
C GLU A 36 2.51 21.53 4.53
N ASN A 37 3.10 22.23 5.51
CA ASN A 37 4.55 22.32 5.66
C ASN A 37 5.13 20.97 6.07
N PHE A 38 4.47 20.25 7.00
CA PHE A 38 4.90 18.93 7.44
C PHE A 38 4.91 17.92 6.29
N TYR A 39 3.88 17.92 5.44
CA TYR A 39 3.80 17.05 4.26
C TYR A 39 4.71 17.51 3.11
N ALA A 40 5.17 18.75 3.11
CA ALA A 40 6.14 19.28 2.14
C ALA A 40 7.60 19.17 2.61
N MET A 41 7.87 18.70 3.85
CA MET A 41 9.23 18.56 4.35
C MET A 41 10.02 17.56 3.51
N MET A 42 11.22 17.98 3.09
CA MET A 42 12.16 17.11 2.41
C MET A 42 12.84 16.18 3.46
N ASN A 43 12.38 14.96 3.53
CA ASN A 43 12.88 13.92 4.43
C ASN A 43 14.10 13.26 3.82
N LEU A 44 15.28 13.56 4.37
CA LEU A 44 16.54 12.98 3.97
C LEU A 44 17.06 12.00 5.02
N VAL A 45 17.88 11.05 4.60
CA VAL A 45 18.64 10.16 5.46
C VAL A 45 20.14 10.30 5.21
N GLY A 46 20.56 10.61 3.99
CA GLY A 46 21.91 10.99 3.60
C GLY A 46 21.95 12.39 2.98
N SER A 47 23.12 13.03 3.04
CA SER A 47 23.39 14.31 2.38
C SER A 47 24.90 14.50 2.16
N HIS A 48 25.25 15.52 1.38
CA HIS A 48 26.65 15.89 1.14
C HIS A 48 27.37 16.49 2.37
N ASP A 49 26.62 16.87 3.43
CA ASP A 49 27.17 17.42 4.67
C ASP A 49 27.37 16.36 5.76
N GLU A 50 26.96 15.14 5.50
CA GLU A 50 26.90 14.07 6.48
C GLU A 50 27.72 12.86 6.07
N VAL A 51 28.19 12.09 7.04
CA VAL A 51 28.74 10.74 6.79
C VAL A 51 27.73 9.89 6.04
N ARG A 52 28.19 9.08 5.07
CA ARG A 52 27.33 8.17 4.30
C ARG A 52 26.51 7.28 5.22
N ILE A 53 25.23 7.09 4.89
CA ILE A 53 24.31 6.38 5.76
C ILE A 53 24.71 4.93 6.01
N MET A 54 25.28 4.23 5.01
CA MET A 54 25.83 2.87 5.18
C MET A 54 26.93 2.83 6.22
N THR A 55 27.83 3.81 6.21
CA THR A 55 28.94 3.93 7.17
C THR A 55 28.44 4.14 8.59
N ILE A 56 27.40 4.98 8.76
CA ILE A 56 26.75 5.22 10.07
C ILE A 56 26.07 3.96 10.58
N LEU A 57 25.24 3.34 9.76
CA LEU A 57 24.42 2.18 10.15
C LEU A 57 25.27 0.92 10.41
N GLY A 58 26.45 0.86 9.82
CA GLY A 58 27.45 -0.19 10.07
C GLY A 58 28.31 0.07 11.31
N GLU A 59 28.09 1.20 12.01
CA GLU A 59 28.87 1.57 13.20
C GLU A 59 30.39 1.53 12.93
N ALA A 60 30.80 2.17 11.80
CA ALA A 60 32.19 2.18 11.36
C ALA A 60 33.15 2.62 12.46
N GLN A 61 34.24 1.89 12.65
CA GLN A 61 35.25 2.17 13.65
C GLN A 61 36.29 3.16 13.12
N ILE A 62 35.84 4.36 12.77
CA ILE A 62 36.70 5.45 12.28
C ILE A 62 36.84 6.49 13.40
N ASN A 63 38.08 6.88 13.68
CA ASN A 63 38.36 7.92 14.68
C ASN A 63 39.18 9.07 14.05
N GLU A 64 39.26 10.19 14.77
CA GLU A 64 39.90 11.43 14.31
C GLU A 64 41.43 11.31 14.15
N PHE A 65 42.05 10.25 14.67
CA PHE A 65 43.48 10.00 14.60
C PHE A 65 43.87 9.08 13.46
N MET A 66 42.92 8.52 12.71
CA MET A 66 43.22 7.72 11.52
C MET A 66 43.79 8.61 10.41
N PRO A 67 44.84 8.16 9.70
CA PRO A 67 45.34 8.86 8.53
C PRO A 67 44.24 9.03 7.47
N ASP A 68 44.21 10.17 6.79
CA ASP A 68 43.21 10.48 5.75
C ASP A 68 43.17 9.43 4.63
N THR A 69 44.34 8.87 4.28
CA THR A 69 44.43 7.77 3.30
C THR A 69 43.73 6.49 3.76
N GLU A 70 43.77 6.16 5.05
CA GLU A 70 43.07 5.00 5.61
C GLU A 70 41.57 5.26 5.70
N ILE A 71 41.16 6.48 6.02
CA ILE A 71 39.75 6.88 6.02
C ILE A 71 39.17 6.82 4.60
N ALA A 72 39.94 7.27 3.60
CA ALA A 72 39.50 7.25 2.20
C ALA A 72 39.21 5.83 1.68
N ASP A 73 40.05 4.87 2.09
CA ASP A 73 39.97 3.46 1.64
C ASP A 73 39.12 2.58 2.61
N TYR A 74 38.58 3.15 3.69
CA TYR A 74 37.90 2.38 4.69
C TYR A 74 36.59 1.76 4.12
N GLN A 75 36.48 0.46 4.33
CA GLN A 75 35.28 -0.31 4.02
C GLN A 75 34.79 -1.06 5.26
N LEU A 76 33.49 -1.10 5.46
CA LEU A 76 32.89 -1.88 6.55
C LEU A 76 33.28 -3.36 6.42
N PRO A 77 33.68 -4.03 7.50
CA PRO A 77 33.78 -5.48 7.54
C PRO A 77 32.46 -6.12 7.11
N LEU A 78 32.51 -7.30 6.49
CA LEU A 78 31.37 -7.93 5.86
C LEU A 78 30.15 -8.05 6.78
N GLU A 79 30.34 -8.41 8.05
CA GLU A 79 29.22 -8.56 9.00
C GLU A 79 28.60 -7.21 9.36
N GLN A 80 29.40 -6.16 9.51
CA GLN A 80 28.90 -4.80 9.72
C GLN A 80 28.18 -4.27 8.47
N TYR A 81 28.68 -4.57 7.27
CA TYR A 81 28.02 -4.24 6.02
C TYR A 81 26.65 -4.90 5.90
N LYS A 82 26.54 -6.22 6.22
CA LYS A 82 25.28 -6.94 6.22
C LYS A 82 24.27 -6.34 7.22
N LEU A 83 24.72 -5.99 8.42
CA LEU A 83 23.89 -5.34 9.43
C LEU A 83 23.44 -3.95 8.97
N ALA A 84 24.35 -3.15 8.41
CA ALA A 84 24.03 -1.83 7.85
C ALA A 84 22.98 -1.93 6.75
N MET A 85 23.08 -2.93 5.90
CA MET A 85 22.12 -3.23 4.85
C MET A 85 20.70 -3.47 5.38
N GLN A 86 20.56 -4.31 6.43
CA GLN A 86 19.27 -4.59 7.06
C GLN A 86 18.70 -3.32 7.68
N ARG A 87 19.50 -2.57 8.41
CA ARG A 87 19.11 -1.29 9.02
C ARG A 87 18.74 -0.24 7.98
N LEU A 88 19.47 -0.18 6.86
CA LEU A 88 19.15 0.75 5.77
C LEU A 88 17.83 0.42 5.10
N LYS A 89 17.49 -0.85 4.95
CA LYS A 89 16.16 -1.24 4.46
C LYS A 89 15.03 -0.75 5.37
N LEU A 90 15.17 -0.87 6.69
CA LEU A 90 14.21 -0.30 7.65
C LEU A 90 14.08 1.22 7.46
N LEU A 91 15.21 1.91 7.46
CA LEU A 91 15.29 3.36 7.39
C LEU A 91 14.74 3.90 6.06
N ALA A 92 15.09 3.29 4.93
CA ALA A 92 14.58 3.65 3.61
C ALA A 92 13.07 3.41 3.50
N THR A 93 12.58 2.31 4.08
CA THR A 93 11.13 2.05 4.11
C THR A 93 10.40 3.08 4.94
N TRP A 94 10.95 3.47 6.10
CA TRP A 94 10.36 4.56 6.89
C TRP A 94 10.31 5.86 6.09
N GLN A 95 11.41 6.24 5.45
CA GLN A 95 11.48 7.43 4.58
C GLN A 95 10.40 7.42 3.49
N MET A 96 10.15 6.26 2.85
CA MET A 96 9.19 6.14 1.74
C MET A 96 7.73 6.07 2.20
N THR A 97 7.46 5.63 3.43
CA THR A 97 6.08 5.47 3.92
C THR A 97 5.63 6.60 4.85
N PHE A 98 6.56 7.42 5.33
CA PHE A 98 6.30 8.57 6.20
C PHE A 98 5.74 9.79 5.42
N PRO A 99 4.95 10.68 6.07
CA PRO A 99 4.55 11.96 5.49
C PRO A 99 5.75 12.82 5.09
N GLY A 100 5.64 13.54 3.99
CA GLY A 100 6.70 14.41 3.47
C GLY A 100 7.26 13.94 2.14
N VAL A 101 8.32 14.59 1.67
CA VAL A 101 8.96 14.34 0.38
C VAL A 101 10.28 13.59 0.63
N PRO A 102 10.37 12.30 0.31
CA PRO A 102 11.63 11.55 0.46
C PRO A 102 12.70 12.09 -0.47
N SER A 103 13.91 12.28 0.07
CA SER A 103 15.09 12.73 -0.68
C SER A 103 16.22 11.73 -0.48
N ILE A 104 16.61 11.05 -1.55
CA ILE A 104 17.70 10.09 -1.57
C ILE A 104 18.98 10.81 -1.99
N TYR A 105 20.04 10.70 -1.17
CA TYR A 105 21.36 11.16 -1.58
C TYR A 105 21.99 10.09 -2.48
N TYR A 106 22.51 10.51 -3.65
CA TYR A 106 23.03 9.57 -4.65
C TYR A 106 24.00 8.56 -4.03
N GLY A 107 23.83 7.30 -4.39
CA GLY A 107 24.68 6.21 -3.92
C GLY A 107 24.20 5.54 -2.63
N ASP A 108 23.30 6.15 -1.85
CA ASP A 108 22.72 5.50 -0.68
C ASP A 108 21.89 4.26 -1.12
N GLU A 109 21.21 4.36 -2.26
CA GLU A 109 20.41 3.29 -2.86
C GLU A 109 21.20 2.10 -3.38
N VAL A 110 22.53 2.24 -3.49
CA VAL A 110 23.46 1.19 -3.95
C VAL A 110 24.52 0.84 -2.92
N GLY A 111 24.39 1.36 -1.69
CA GLY A 111 25.26 1.00 -0.57
C GLY A 111 26.63 1.68 -0.54
N MET A 112 26.75 2.85 -1.17
CA MET A 112 28.00 3.63 -1.09
C MET A 112 28.37 3.95 0.35
N GLN A 113 29.66 3.79 0.66
CA GLN A 113 30.27 4.11 1.93
C GLN A 113 31.13 5.38 1.81
N GLY A 114 31.41 6.01 2.91
CA GLY A 114 32.28 7.20 2.97
C GLY A 114 32.09 7.92 4.31
N TYR A 115 33.16 8.51 4.81
CA TYR A 115 33.18 9.24 6.08
C TYR A 115 32.80 10.71 5.86
N LYS A 116 33.29 11.62 6.70
CA LYS A 116 33.08 13.07 6.56
C LYS A 116 33.65 13.61 5.25
N ASP A 117 33.26 14.81 4.89
CA ASP A 117 33.81 15.55 3.75
C ASP A 117 35.36 15.49 3.74
N PRO A 118 36.03 15.15 2.60
CA PRO A 118 35.45 14.95 1.26
C PRO A 118 34.97 13.51 0.94
N HIS A 119 35.21 12.53 1.84
CA HIS A 119 35.04 11.09 1.55
C HIS A 119 33.57 10.66 1.35
N ASN A 120 32.61 11.46 1.85
CA ASN A 120 31.17 11.25 1.60
C ASN A 120 30.73 11.66 0.18
N ARG A 121 31.59 12.30 -0.61
CA ARG A 121 31.31 12.85 -1.95
C ARG A 121 32.01 12.08 -3.08
N GLY A 122 32.34 10.81 -2.83
CA GLY A 122 32.96 9.94 -3.83
C GLY A 122 32.11 9.80 -5.11
N SER A 123 32.76 9.49 -6.23
CA SER A 123 32.05 9.22 -7.50
C SER A 123 31.13 8.02 -7.36
N PHE A 124 30.02 8.03 -8.13
CA PHE A 124 29.09 6.90 -8.14
C PHE A 124 29.78 5.61 -8.61
N ILE A 125 29.47 4.50 -7.96
CA ILE A 125 30.15 3.20 -8.11
C ILE A 125 29.61 2.38 -9.29
N TRP A 126 29.59 2.95 -10.49
CA TRP A 126 29.07 2.30 -11.71
C TRP A 126 29.64 0.89 -11.91
N GLY A 127 28.73 -0.09 -12.06
CA GLY A 127 29.06 -1.51 -12.25
C GLY A 127 29.35 -2.29 -10.96
N ASN A 128 29.43 -1.60 -9.80
CA ASN A 128 29.66 -2.20 -8.49
C ASN A 128 28.52 -1.94 -7.51
N GLU A 129 27.33 -1.66 -8.02
CA GLU A 129 26.15 -1.37 -7.21
C GLU A 129 25.70 -2.61 -6.42
N ASP A 130 25.29 -2.43 -5.18
CA ASP A 130 24.53 -3.47 -4.48
C ASP A 130 23.14 -3.60 -5.09
N LYS A 131 23.00 -4.59 -5.96
CA LYS A 131 21.74 -4.83 -6.71
C LYS A 131 20.58 -5.20 -5.82
N LYS A 132 20.82 -5.85 -4.67
CA LYS A 132 19.75 -6.23 -3.73
C LYS A 132 19.17 -5.01 -3.02
N LEU A 133 20.03 -4.07 -2.66
CA LEU A 133 19.61 -2.81 -2.07
C LEU A 133 18.89 -1.94 -3.10
N LEU A 134 19.42 -1.84 -4.32
CA LEU A 134 18.79 -1.10 -5.41
C LEU A 134 17.39 -1.62 -5.72
N GLU A 135 17.19 -2.94 -5.79
CA GLU A 135 15.86 -3.52 -6.00
C GLU A 135 14.91 -3.23 -4.83
N TRP A 136 15.41 -3.23 -3.59
CA TRP A 136 14.62 -2.81 -2.44
C TRP A 136 14.12 -1.37 -2.58
N TYR A 137 15.01 -0.42 -2.92
CA TYR A 137 14.63 0.97 -3.14
C TYR A 137 13.60 1.12 -4.27
N LYS A 138 13.79 0.42 -5.39
CA LYS A 138 12.81 0.41 -6.49
C LYS A 138 11.44 -0.09 -6.02
N GLN A 139 11.40 -1.17 -5.24
CA GLN A 139 10.15 -1.75 -4.72
C GLN A 139 9.42 -0.75 -3.81
N ILE A 140 10.09 -0.20 -2.80
CA ILE A 140 9.43 0.72 -1.85
C ILE A 140 9.03 2.05 -2.48
N ILE A 141 9.79 2.55 -3.47
CA ILE A 141 9.44 3.72 -4.26
C ILE A 141 8.18 3.43 -5.10
N ALA A 142 8.11 2.27 -5.75
CA ALA A 142 6.93 1.85 -6.50
C ALA A 142 5.69 1.74 -5.61
N VAL A 143 5.82 1.14 -4.41
CA VAL A 143 4.75 1.05 -3.41
C VAL A 143 4.25 2.45 -3.05
N ARG A 144 5.13 3.41 -2.74
CA ARG A 144 4.74 4.78 -2.44
C ARG A 144 4.03 5.46 -3.60
N ASN A 145 4.58 5.33 -4.80
CA ASN A 145 4.05 6.02 -5.99
C ASN A 145 2.68 5.50 -6.41
N ALA A 146 2.44 4.21 -6.25
CA ALA A 146 1.16 3.58 -6.56
C ALA A 146 0.06 3.94 -5.55
N ASN A 147 0.40 4.36 -4.31
CA ASN A 147 -0.55 4.47 -3.22
C ASN A 147 -0.66 5.90 -2.68
N PRO A 148 -1.75 6.64 -3.00
CA PRO A 148 -1.98 7.99 -2.49
C PRO A 148 -1.94 8.09 -0.96
N ALA A 149 -2.42 7.07 -0.24
CA ALA A 149 -2.43 7.04 1.22
C ALA A 149 -1.02 7.19 1.82
N LEU A 150 0.02 6.64 1.18
CA LEU A 150 1.41 6.82 1.63
C LEU A 150 1.97 8.22 1.34
N ARG A 151 1.33 9.01 0.46
CA ARG A 151 1.73 10.38 0.13
C ARG A 151 0.95 11.40 0.94
N THR A 152 -0.37 11.41 0.82
CA THR A 152 -1.27 12.41 1.40
C THR A 152 -2.32 11.82 2.36
N GLY A 153 -2.20 10.55 2.76
CA GLY A 153 -3.04 9.96 3.79
C GLY A 153 -2.75 10.52 5.18
N SER A 154 -3.70 10.42 6.10
CA SER A 154 -3.50 10.75 7.51
C SER A 154 -2.36 9.92 8.11
N PHE A 155 -1.75 10.45 9.16
CA PHE A 155 -0.67 9.78 9.88
C PHE A 155 -1.07 9.61 11.35
N LYS A 156 -0.97 8.39 11.86
CA LYS A 156 -1.24 8.10 13.27
C LYS A 156 -0.27 7.02 13.77
N ILE A 157 0.40 7.29 14.88
CA ILE A 157 1.23 6.28 15.55
C ILE A 157 0.27 5.37 16.32
N LEU A 158 0.37 4.06 16.08
CA LEU A 158 -0.46 3.03 16.70
C LEU A 158 0.22 2.44 17.94
N GLN A 159 1.54 2.18 17.84
CA GLN A 159 2.33 1.65 18.93
C GLN A 159 3.79 2.11 18.82
N ALA A 160 4.40 2.42 19.94
CA ALA A 160 5.83 2.69 20.05
C ALA A 160 6.31 2.18 21.40
N GLU A 161 6.91 1.00 21.41
CA GLU A 161 7.37 0.34 22.64
C GLU A 161 8.61 -0.52 22.34
N ASP A 162 9.61 -0.43 23.20
CA ASP A 162 10.89 -1.12 23.07
C ASP A 162 11.55 -0.94 21.69
N ASP A 163 11.61 -1.99 20.89
CA ASP A 163 12.18 -2.01 19.56
C ASP A 163 11.12 -1.94 18.43
N ILE A 164 9.85 -1.81 18.81
CA ILE A 164 8.72 -1.79 17.89
C ILE A 164 8.22 -0.36 17.67
N PHE A 165 8.06 0.03 16.41
CA PHE A 165 7.41 1.28 16.04
C PHE A 165 6.39 1.02 14.94
N ILE A 166 5.13 1.43 15.18
CA ILE A 166 4.01 1.14 14.29
C ILE A 166 3.21 2.42 14.04
N TYR A 167 2.89 2.67 12.77
CA TYR A 167 1.97 3.75 12.41
C TYR A 167 1.07 3.37 11.25
N SER A 168 -0.05 4.06 11.13
CA SER A 168 -0.96 3.95 9.99
C SER A 168 -0.86 5.15 9.06
N ARG A 169 -1.19 4.91 7.79
CA ARG A 169 -1.41 5.89 6.74
C ARG A 169 -2.77 5.58 6.11
N VAL A 170 -3.71 6.51 6.18
CA VAL A 170 -5.10 6.26 5.79
C VAL A 170 -5.66 7.38 4.95
N ILE A 171 -6.26 7.03 3.82
CA ILE A 171 -7.25 7.84 3.11
C ILE A 171 -8.57 7.09 3.21
N ASN A 172 -9.59 7.76 3.73
CA ASN A 172 -10.93 7.23 3.86
C ASN A 172 -11.95 8.23 3.27
N GLN A 173 -13.09 7.73 2.80
CA GLN A 173 -14.15 8.56 2.19
C GLN A 173 -13.74 9.31 0.92
N GLY A 174 -12.70 8.87 0.22
CA GLY A 174 -12.26 9.45 -1.05
C GLY A 174 -11.58 10.81 -0.93
N ILE A 175 -11.11 11.21 0.25
CA ILE A 175 -10.55 12.54 0.52
C ILE A 175 -9.25 12.40 1.30
N ASP A 176 -8.20 13.09 0.86
CA ASP A 176 -6.93 13.15 1.55
C ASP A 176 -6.90 14.18 2.70
N VAL A 177 -5.77 14.31 3.40
CA VAL A 177 -5.62 15.25 4.54
C VAL A 177 -5.77 16.72 4.17
N PHE A 178 -5.71 17.05 2.87
CA PHE A 178 -5.88 18.43 2.35
C PHE A 178 -7.30 18.68 1.79
N GLY A 179 -8.21 17.71 1.95
CA GLY A 179 -9.56 17.81 1.40
C GLY A 179 -9.64 17.58 -0.11
N GLN A 180 -8.58 17.03 -0.74
CA GLN A 180 -8.58 16.75 -2.17
C GLN A 180 -9.06 15.33 -2.44
N PRO A 181 -9.78 15.10 -3.56
CA PRO A 181 -10.20 13.76 -3.97
C PRO A 181 -8.97 12.84 -4.13
N ALA A 182 -9.02 11.68 -3.50
CA ALA A 182 -7.96 10.68 -3.58
C ALA A 182 -8.53 9.28 -3.35
N GLU A 183 -7.86 8.29 -3.93
CA GLU A 183 -8.23 6.89 -3.77
C GLU A 183 -8.06 6.45 -2.30
N ASN A 184 -9.05 5.70 -1.79
CA ASN A 184 -8.99 5.13 -0.46
C ASN A 184 -7.85 4.14 -0.32
N GLY A 185 -7.24 4.11 0.84
CA GLY A 185 -6.21 3.14 1.17
C GLY A 185 -5.89 3.15 2.66
N ILE A 186 -5.71 1.98 3.22
CA ILE A 186 -5.34 1.78 4.63
C ILE A 186 -4.02 1.02 4.62
N PHE A 187 -3.00 1.63 5.23
CA PHE A 187 -1.68 1.04 5.40
C PHE A 187 -1.29 1.06 6.87
N ILE A 188 -0.68 -0.03 7.32
CA ILE A 188 -0.01 -0.10 8.63
C ILE A 188 1.43 -0.49 8.37
N VAL A 189 2.36 0.33 8.87
CA VAL A 189 3.79 0.10 8.73
C VAL A 189 4.37 -0.25 10.09
N ILE A 190 5.05 -1.39 10.16
CA ILE A 190 5.51 -2.01 11.40
C ILE A 190 7.02 -2.21 11.29
N PHE A 191 7.77 -1.65 12.22
CA PHE A 191 9.23 -1.80 12.30
C PHE A 191 9.60 -2.57 13.55
N ASN A 192 10.49 -3.55 13.38
CA ASN A 192 11.23 -4.18 14.45
C ASN A 192 12.74 -3.93 14.22
N ARG A 193 13.34 -3.10 15.06
CA ARG A 193 14.78 -2.78 15.00
C ARG A 193 15.66 -3.75 15.78
N SER A 194 15.07 -4.62 16.61
CA SER A 194 15.84 -5.59 17.42
C SER A 194 16.72 -6.48 16.54
N LYS A 195 17.91 -6.76 17.00
CA LYS A 195 18.85 -7.67 16.31
C LYS A 195 18.50 -9.15 16.55
N SER A 196 17.75 -9.48 17.60
CA SER A 196 17.52 -10.85 18.06
C SER A 196 16.07 -11.17 18.41
N GLU A 197 15.31 -10.19 18.87
CA GLU A 197 13.96 -10.44 19.40
C GLU A 197 12.92 -10.37 18.28
N LYS A 198 12.07 -11.40 18.21
CA LYS A 198 10.84 -11.37 17.44
C LYS A 198 9.67 -11.02 18.34
N TYR A 199 8.68 -10.35 17.79
CA TYR A 199 7.51 -9.89 18.52
C TYR A 199 6.25 -10.53 17.93
N GLU A 200 5.41 -11.09 18.81
CA GLU A 200 4.05 -11.48 18.48
C GLU A 200 3.12 -10.33 18.82
N LEU A 201 2.44 -9.78 17.82
CA LEU A 201 1.62 -8.59 17.96
C LEU A 201 0.16 -8.88 17.65
N THR A 202 -0.72 -8.27 18.45
CA THR A 202 -2.14 -8.10 18.14
C THR A 202 -2.38 -6.62 17.95
N LEU A 203 -2.64 -6.20 16.70
CA LEU A 203 -2.85 -4.81 16.35
C LEU A 203 -4.33 -4.51 16.16
N GLU A 204 -4.77 -3.38 16.71
CA GLU A 204 -6.08 -2.83 16.42
C GLU A 204 -6.08 -2.10 15.07
N VAL A 205 -7.05 -2.43 14.22
CA VAL A 205 -7.30 -1.83 12.92
C VAL A 205 -8.74 -1.33 12.91
N PRO A 206 -9.02 -0.19 13.54
CA PRO A 206 -10.40 0.27 13.76
C PRO A 206 -11.15 0.57 12.47
N GLU A 207 -10.43 0.80 11.37
CA GLU A 207 -11.00 1.05 10.05
C GLU A 207 -11.59 -0.22 9.40
N ILE A 208 -11.18 -1.42 9.85
CA ILE A 208 -11.56 -2.71 9.24
C ILE A 208 -12.07 -3.64 10.33
N SER A 209 -13.37 -3.90 10.38
CA SER A 209 -13.94 -4.85 11.37
C SER A 209 -13.64 -6.30 11.01
N VAL A 210 -13.79 -6.65 9.74
CA VAL A 210 -13.49 -7.97 9.15
C VAL A 210 -12.92 -7.75 7.78
N GLY A 211 -11.78 -8.37 7.47
CA GLY A 211 -11.12 -8.16 6.18
C GLY A 211 -9.81 -8.92 6.03
N ILE A 212 -9.05 -8.51 5.06
CA ILE A 212 -7.75 -9.07 4.74
C ILE A 212 -6.74 -7.95 4.57
N MET A 213 -5.63 -8.01 5.29
CA MET A 213 -4.46 -7.18 5.04
C MET A 213 -3.36 -8.01 4.39
N GLU A 214 -2.67 -7.43 3.42
CA GLU A 214 -1.55 -8.07 2.73
C GLU A 214 -0.27 -7.27 2.97
N ASP A 215 0.81 -7.96 3.31
CA ASP A 215 2.13 -7.34 3.31
C ASP A 215 2.60 -7.13 1.86
N VAL A 216 2.73 -5.89 1.46
CA VAL A 216 3.09 -5.52 0.08
C VAL A 216 4.52 -5.90 -0.32
N LEU A 217 5.36 -6.28 0.65
CA LEU A 217 6.75 -6.70 0.40
C LEU A 217 6.85 -8.20 0.12
N THR A 218 5.99 -9.02 0.75
CA THR A 218 6.05 -10.49 0.72
C THR A 218 4.81 -11.15 0.13
N SER A 219 3.72 -10.40 -0.06
CA SER A 219 2.38 -10.88 -0.42
C SER A 219 1.77 -11.86 0.60
N CYS A 220 2.28 -11.88 1.83
CA CYS A 220 1.65 -12.63 2.91
C CYS A 220 0.35 -11.96 3.33
N GLN A 221 -0.72 -12.75 3.48
CA GLN A 221 -2.03 -12.26 3.87
C GLN A 221 -2.34 -12.58 5.34
N TYR A 222 -2.99 -11.61 5.99
CA TYR A 222 -3.39 -11.66 7.39
C TYR A 222 -4.88 -11.36 7.50
N SER A 223 -5.63 -12.24 8.17
CA SER A 223 -7.06 -12.03 8.41
C SER A 223 -7.27 -11.00 9.52
N VAL A 224 -8.14 -10.03 9.27
CA VAL A 224 -8.64 -9.12 10.29
C VAL A 224 -9.97 -9.67 10.82
N SER A 225 -10.08 -9.82 12.13
CA SER A 225 -11.28 -10.28 12.81
C SER A 225 -11.56 -9.39 14.03
N PHE A 226 -12.79 -8.91 14.14
CA PHE A 226 -13.21 -7.98 15.22
C PHE A 226 -12.30 -6.74 15.34
N GLY A 227 -11.80 -6.22 14.21
CA GLY A 227 -10.92 -5.07 14.20
C GLY A 227 -9.48 -5.37 14.64
N GLN A 228 -9.07 -6.62 14.69
CA GLN A 228 -7.72 -7.02 15.12
C GLN A 228 -7.04 -7.90 14.09
N VAL A 229 -5.72 -7.72 13.96
CA VAL A 229 -4.84 -8.56 13.17
C VAL A 229 -3.71 -9.10 14.04
N ASN A 230 -3.42 -10.39 13.91
CA ASN A 230 -2.32 -11.04 14.62
C ASN A 230 -1.18 -11.36 13.65
N LEU A 231 0.04 -10.99 14.03
CA LEU A 231 1.22 -11.21 13.19
C LEU A 231 2.49 -11.38 14.04
N ILE A 232 3.51 -11.95 13.42
CA ILE A 232 4.86 -12.07 13.98
C ILE A 232 5.77 -11.15 13.20
N VAL A 233 6.57 -10.35 13.92
CA VAL A 233 7.55 -9.42 13.35
C VAL A 233 8.95 -9.90 13.69
N GLU A 234 9.66 -10.38 12.68
CA GLU A 234 11.00 -10.91 12.81
C GLU A 234 12.02 -9.83 13.17
N PRO A 235 13.21 -10.19 13.71
CA PRO A 235 14.29 -9.23 13.97
C PRO A 235 14.72 -8.47 12.72
N LEU A 236 15.09 -7.18 12.86
CA LEU A 236 15.55 -6.31 11.79
C LEU A 236 14.65 -6.37 10.54
N SER A 237 13.34 -6.34 10.75
CA SER A 237 12.35 -6.45 9.69
C SER A 237 11.36 -5.30 9.67
N VAL A 238 10.73 -5.13 8.54
CA VAL A 238 9.60 -4.20 8.33
C VAL A 238 8.48 -4.94 7.60
N ILE A 239 7.26 -4.66 7.99
CA ILE A 239 6.04 -5.14 7.34
C ILE A 239 5.23 -3.92 6.92
N ILE A 240 4.73 -3.91 5.69
CA ILE A 240 3.83 -2.89 5.17
C ILE A 240 2.51 -3.57 4.83
N LEU A 241 1.58 -3.53 5.76
CA LEU A 241 0.24 -4.08 5.55
C LEU A 241 -0.61 -3.10 4.76
N GLN A 242 -1.26 -3.58 3.71
CA GLN A 242 -2.27 -2.87 2.93
C GLN A 242 -3.61 -3.58 3.06
N ASP A 243 -4.69 -2.84 3.22
CA ASP A 243 -6.04 -3.39 3.13
C ASP A 243 -6.33 -3.83 1.69
N VAL A 244 -6.56 -5.12 1.54
CA VAL A 244 -6.97 -5.76 0.28
C VAL A 244 -8.34 -6.42 0.40
N THR A 245 -9.10 -6.02 1.41
CA THR A 245 -10.44 -6.53 1.65
C THR A 245 -11.31 -6.30 0.42
N PRO A 246 -11.91 -7.35 -0.16
CA PRO A 246 -12.80 -7.17 -1.31
C PRO A 246 -13.96 -6.23 -0.96
N GLN A 247 -14.09 -5.15 -1.71
CA GLN A 247 -15.18 -4.20 -1.52
C GLN A 247 -16.45 -4.78 -2.09
N TYR A 248 -17.32 -5.29 -1.23
CA TYR A 248 -18.68 -5.68 -1.63
C TYR A 248 -19.50 -4.42 -1.82
N GLN A 249 -19.59 -3.97 -3.07
CA GLN A 249 -20.54 -2.90 -3.38
C GLN A 249 -21.96 -3.42 -3.22
N LYS A 250 -22.74 -2.77 -2.34
CA LYS A 250 -24.19 -3.01 -2.32
C LYS A 250 -24.76 -2.61 -3.66
N LYS A 251 -25.36 -3.58 -4.37
CA LYS A 251 -25.98 -3.35 -5.66
C LYS A 251 -27.49 -3.36 -5.50
N ALA A 252 -28.17 -2.50 -6.23
CA ALA A 252 -29.63 -2.50 -6.36
C ALA A 252 -29.96 -2.95 -7.78
N GLY A 253 -31.11 -3.59 -7.92
CA GLY A 253 -31.59 -4.06 -9.21
C GLY A 253 -33.09 -4.27 -9.23
N ILE A 254 -33.61 -4.53 -10.42
CA ILE A 254 -35.01 -4.81 -10.66
C ILE A 254 -35.16 -6.27 -11.07
N LEU A 255 -36.13 -6.96 -10.45
CA LEU A 255 -36.58 -8.27 -10.89
C LEU A 255 -37.73 -8.07 -11.88
N MET A 256 -37.49 -8.39 -13.14
CA MET A 256 -38.50 -8.39 -14.19
C MET A 256 -38.10 -9.39 -15.28
N HIS A 257 -39.00 -10.34 -15.58
CA HIS A 257 -38.73 -11.27 -16.67
C HIS A 257 -38.93 -10.58 -18.03
N PRO A 258 -38.11 -10.88 -19.07
CA PRO A 258 -38.24 -10.28 -20.40
C PRO A 258 -39.63 -10.36 -21.01
N THR A 259 -40.41 -11.41 -20.71
CA THR A 259 -41.80 -11.54 -21.16
C THR A 259 -42.74 -10.43 -20.70
N SER A 260 -42.36 -9.64 -19.68
CA SER A 260 -43.11 -8.49 -19.17
C SER A 260 -42.80 -7.19 -19.93
N LEU A 261 -41.85 -7.20 -20.84
CA LEU A 261 -41.51 -6.05 -21.67
C LEU A 261 -42.60 -5.86 -22.78
N PRO A 262 -42.78 -4.62 -23.27
CA PRO A 262 -43.72 -4.37 -24.37
C PRO A 262 -43.24 -5.05 -25.65
N SER A 263 -44.17 -5.61 -26.43
CA SER A 263 -43.90 -6.22 -27.73
C SER A 263 -45.14 -6.12 -28.61
N ALA A 264 -44.94 -6.08 -29.92
CA ALA A 264 -45.97 -6.12 -30.92
C ALA A 264 -46.70 -7.49 -30.96
N TYR A 265 -46.11 -8.53 -30.38
CA TYR A 265 -46.59 -9.90 -30.41
C TYR A 265 -47.24 -10.37 -29.10
N GLY A 266 -47.53 -9.46 -28.20
CA GLY A 266 -48.27 -9.73 -26.94
C GLY A 266 -47.42 -10.25 -25.79
N GLN A 267 -46.19 -10.75 -26.06
CA GLN A 267 -45.22 -11.18 -25.05
C GLN A 267 -43.89 -10.51 -25.34
N GLY A 268 -43.23 -9.98 -24.33
CA GLY A 268 -41.92 -9.36 -24.45
C GLY A 268 -40.86 -10.35 -24.87
N THR A 269 -39.90 -9.87 -25.61
CA THR A 269 -38.75 -10.61 -26.22
C THR A 269 -37.43 -10.04 -25.77
N VAL A 270 -36.32 -10.77 -26.04
CA VAL A 270 -34.97 -10.29 -25.83
C VAL A 270 -34.50 -9.55 -27.10
N GLY A 271 -35.13 -8.39 -27.34
CA GLY A 271 -34.85 -7.51 -28.47
C GLY A 271 -34.81 -6.06 -28.05
N ARG A 272 -35.22 -5.15 -28.91
CA ARG A 272 -35.14 -3.69 -28.72
C ARG A 272 -35.69 -3.22 -27.37
N ALA A 273 -36.85 -3.72 -26.92
CA ALA A 273 -37.40 -3.33 -25.62
C ALA A 273 -36.52 -3.76 -24.42
N ALA A 274 -35.79 -4.86 -24.56
CA ALA A 274 -34.82 -5.29 -23.55
C ALA A 274 -33.62 -4.36 -23.49
N TYR A 275 -33.09 -3.88 -24.60
CA TYR A 275 -32.02 -2.88 -24.64
C TYR A 275 -32.47 -1.54 -24.04
N GLU A 276 -33.64 -1.07 -24.43
CA GLU A 276 -34.23 0.16 -23.88
C GLU A 276 -34.46 0.06 -22.35
N PHE A 277 -34.78 -1.13 -21.86
CA PHE A 277 -34.89 -1.37 -20.41
C PHE A 277 -33.53 -1.38 -19.71
N ILE A 278 -32.48 -1.91 -20.33
CA ILE A 278 -31.10 -1.83 -19.80
C ILE A 278 -30.64 -0.37 -19.69
N ASP A 279 -30.88 0.44 -20.73
CA ASP A 279 -30.62 1.87 -20.73
C ASP A 279 -31.40 2.62 -19.64
N PHE A 280 -32.63 2.21 -19.40
CA PHE A 280 -33.44 2.74 -18.29
C PHE A 280 -32.84 2.36 -16.94
N LEU A 281 -32.40 1.12 -16.74
CA LEU A 281 -31.80 0.67 -15.50
C LEU A 281 -30.49 1.45 -15.20
N GLU A 282 -29.66 1.67 -16.20
CA GLU A 282 -28.43 2.48 -16.07
C GLU A 282 -28.77 3.91 -15.63
N LYS A 283 -29.69 4.58 -16.34
CA LYS A 283 -30.16 5.93 -15.98
C LYS A 283 -30.79 6.02 -14.59
N ALA A 284 -31.43 4.93 -14.14
CA ALA A 284 -32.02 4.81 -12.81
C ALA A 284 -30.98 4.41 -11.73
N GLY A 285 -29.72 4.30 -12.04
CA GLY A 285 -28.67 3.92 -11.11
C GLY A 285 -28.74 2.46 -10.64
N GLN A 286 -29.45 1.60 -11.38
CA GLN A 286 -29.57 0.18 -11.08
C GLN A 286 -28.38 -0.58 -11.72
N SER A 287 -27.82 -1.54 -11.00
CA SER A 287 -26.66 -2.31 -11.46
C SER A 287 -26.95 -3.78 -11.74
N LEU A 288 -28.18 -4.22 -11.48
CA LEU A 288 -28.59 -5.59 -11.66
C LEU A 288 -29.97 -5.65 -12.30
N TRP A 289 -30.13 -6.55 -13.26
CA TRP A 289 -31.38 -6.99 -13.79
C TRP A 289 -31.56 -8.47 -13.47
N GLN A 290 -32.45 -8.79 -12.53
CA GLN A 290 -32.78 -10.16 -12.17
C GLN A 290 -33.94 -10.65 -13.07
N ILE A 291 -33.71 -11.81 -13.71
CA ILE A 291 -34.70 -12.47 -14.56
C ILE A 291 -35.03 -13.86 -14.01
N LEU A 292 -36.15 -14.42 -14.44
CA LEU A 292 -36.46 -15.83 -14.23
C LEU A 292 -35.71 -16.70 -15.24
N PRO A 293 -35.65 -18.05 -15.06
CA PRO A 293 -35.00 -18.92 -16.03
C PRO A 293 -35.55 -18.73 -17.45
N LEU A 294 -34.66 -18.71 -18.45
CA LEU A 294 -35.00 -18.48 -19.86
C LEU A 294 -35.39 -19.77 -20.60
N ASN A 295 -35.77 -20.81 -19.86
CA ASN A 295 -36.16 -22.11 -20.39
C ASN A 295 -37.59 -22.10 -20.89
N ILE A 296 -37.95 -23.13 -21.66
CA ILE A 296 -39.33 -23.36 -22.09
C ILE A 296 -40.16 -23.61 -20.83
N PRO A 297 -41.24 -22.83 -20.57
CA PRO A 297 -42.08 -23.04 -19.41
C PRO A 297 -42.92 -24.31 -19.53
N ASP A 298 -43.42 -24.81 -18.41
CA ASP A 298 -44.40 -25.91 -18.37
C ASP A 298 -45.76 -25.46 -18.88
N ASN A 299 -46.74 -26.39 -18.84
CA ASN A 299 -48.11 -26.14 -19.29
C ASN A 299 -48.91 -25.08 -18.52
N VAL A 300 -48.39 -24.66 -17.35
CA VAL A 300 -49.00 -23.58 -16.53
C VAL A 300 -48.14 -22.30 -16.59
N GLY A 301 -47.13 -22.25 -17.43
CA GLY A 301 -46.29 -21.08 -17.67
C GLY A 301 -45.10 -20.92 -16.70
N SER A 302 -44.75 -21.94 -15.91
CA SER A 302 -43.63 -21.88 -14.96
C SER A 302 -42.29 -22.22 -15.62
N PRO A 303 -41.32 -21.31 -15.67
CA PRO A 303 -40.01 -21.61 -16.22
C PRO A 303 -39.15 -22.48 -15.28
N TYR A 304 -39.61 -22.69 -14.04
CA TYR A 304 -38.90 -23.52 -13.05
C TYR A 304 -39.17 -25.01 -13.19
N GLN A 305 -40.25 -25.38 -13.93
CA GLN A 305 -40.58 -26.79 -14.20
C GLN A 305 -40.46 -27.11 -15.68
N SER A 306 -39.39 -26.58 -16.29
CA SER A 306 -39.08 -26.82 -17.69
C SER A 306 -38.75 -28.27 -17.97
N VAL A 307 -39.21 -28.75 -19.14
CA VAL A 307 -38.87 -30.11 -19.66
C VAL A 307 -37.39 -30.25 -20.01
N SER A 308 -36.66 -29.16 -20.12
CA SER A 308 -35.25 -29.13 -20.41
C SER A 308 -34.56 -27.96 -19.69
N ALA A 309 -33.49 -28.26 -18.96
CA ALA A 309 -32.63 -27.24 -18.32
C ALA A 309 -31.74 -26.47 -19.30
N PHE A 310 -31.57 -26.99 -20.53
CA PHE A 310 -30.65 -26.45 -21.54
C PHE A 310 -31.35 -25.80 -22.74
N ALA A 311 -32.62 -26.09 -22.96
CA ALA A 311 -33.36 -25.56 -24.11
C ALA A 311 -33.93 -24.16 -23.77
N GLY A 312 -33.49 -23.16 -24.55
CA GLY A 312 -34.01 -21.80 -24.45
C GLY A 312 -35.48 -21.71 -24.91
N ASN A 313 -36.22 -20.78 -24.34
CA ASN A 313 -37.58 -20.49 -24.74
C ASN A 313 -37.62 -19.73 -26.07
N VAL A 314 -38.07 -20.36 -27.12
CA VAL A 314 -38.14 -19.77 -28.48
C VAL A 314 -39.04 -18.54 -28.54
N ASN A 315 -39.99 -18.42 -27.65
CA ASN A 315 -40.88 -17.26 -27.56
C ASN A 315 -40.21 -15.98 -27.04
N LEU A 316 -38.93 -16.09 -26.59
CA LEU A 316 -38.12 -14.93 -26.20
C LEU A 316 -37.34 -14.35 -27.36
N LEU A 317 -37.36 -15.01 -28.53
CA LEU A 317 -36.67 -14.52 -29.75
C LEU A 317 -37.44 -13.29 -30.27
N ASP A 318 -36.68 -12.28 -30.67
CA ASP A 318 -37.24 -11.08 -31.31
C ASP A 318 -37.26 -11.28 -32.84
N PHE A 319 -38.48 -11.42 -33.36
CA PHE A 319 -38.70 -11.66 -34.82
C PHE A 319 -38.35 -10.42 -35.64
N GLU A 320 -38.50 -9.21 -35.12
CA GLU A 320 -38.13 -8.00 -35.87
C GLU A 320 -36.60 -7.90 -36.06
N GLU A 321 -35.83 -8.26 -35.05
CA GLU A 321 -34.36 -8.32 -35.14
C GLU A 321 -33.93 -9.45 -36.11
N LEU A 322 -34.53 -10.62 -36.06
CA LEU A 322 -34.24 -11.71 -36.96
C LEU A 322 -34.49 -11.35 -38.44
N ILE A 323 -35.59 -10.67 -38.73
CA ILE A 323 -35.94 -10.18 -40.05
C ILE A 323 -34.93 -9.12 -40.53
N THR A 324 -34.53 -8.21 -39.64
CA THR A 324 -33.60 -7.12 -39.95
C THR A 324 -32.18 -7.61 -40.18
N SER A 325 -31.77 -8.65 -39.44
CA SER A 325 -30.44 -9.26 -39.56
C SER A 325 -30.30 -10.26 -40.73
N GLN A 326 -31.35 -10.49 -41.51
CA GLN A 326 -31.39 -11.45 -42.66
C GLN A 326 -31.05 -12.88 -42.25
N LEU A 327 -31.32 -13.31 -41.04
CA LEU A 327 -31.21 -14.69 -40.55
C LEU A 327 -32.52 -15.44 -40.71
#